data_5611a436c844514e3fb15e70a1b2b27c
#
_entry.id   5611a436c844514e3fb15e70a1b2b27c
#
_cell.length_a   1.000
_cell.length_b   1.000
_cell.length_c   1.000
_cell.angle_alpha   90.00
_cell.angle_beta   90.00
_cell.angle_gamma   90.00
#
_symmetry.space_group_name_H-M   'P 1'
#
loop_
_entity.id
_entity.type
_entity.pdbx_description
1 polymer ?
#
loop_
_entity_poly.entity_id
_entity_poly.type
_entity_poly.pdbx_seq_one_letter_code
_entity_poly.pdbx_strand_id
1 'polypeptide(L)'
;MLAVNDAQPVAASVVEVGDARERFAQWREGKAGKVLSVSVIGDSYSAGQDFYLNKLVQRVAGEVGFAGPGYVGFNHGAALGGTHFKYTRSREKYFGGGWQVSGLGQASPDSRTVTGKPGAWLQIDASPTPTIDTKVTQAKLLYLGNGEASELRYRWTPSEDWQPLTLKGAGVQEVPLAGLSSAADWSFKLEVVKGAPTLFGLWMSNEQHGVRVSKLAASGAASADFYHRDPQWQVQWKAAVSKIPADVYLIMLGGNDQGFGVKPAEYLQNVQGLVAMIREIQPAASINLIMRQDTTRSSAYPMSAYAQVLQPWAHEQQLGFANLQCAFGSDVKRYAAAMIGPDKIHPQPATGGKVIADYFYRWIVSGINADSCDL
;
A
#
# COMPACT_ATOMS: atom_id res chain seq x y z
N MET A 1 -15.05 -3.27 56.83
CA MET A 1 -15.30 -4.09 55.66
C MET A 1 -15.78 -3.14 54.55
N LEU A 2 -14.86 -2.77 53.66
CA LEU A 2 -15.18 -1.96 52.45
C LEU A 2 -15.39 -2.94 51.31
N ALA A 3 -16.54 -2.90 50.66
CA ALA A 3 -16.88 -3.70 49.52
C ALA A 3 -16.08 -3.21 48.32
N VAL A 4 -15.26 -4.11 47.75
CA VAL A 4 -14.58 -3.91 46.48
C VAL A 4 -15.60 -4.17 45.39
N ASN A 5 -15.97 -3.12 44.67
CA ASN A 5 -16.79 -3.23 43.47
C ASN A 5 -15.90 -3.79 42.36
N ASP A 6 -16.06 -5.06 42.03
CA ASP A 6 -15.56 -5.67 40.81
C ASP A 6 -16.33 -5.09 39.61
N ALA A 7 -15.75 -4.04 39.01
CA ALA A 7 -16.22 -3.58 37.72
C ALA A 7 -15.77 -4.61 36.67
N GLN A 8 -16.71 -5.41 36.17
CA GLN A 8 -16.46 -6.28 34.99
C GLN A 8 -16.00 -5.41 33.82
N PRO A 9 -14.95 -5.84 33.09
CA PRO A 9 -14.58 -5.14 31.87
C PRO A 9 -15.74 -5.21 30.87
N VAL A 10 -16.25 -4.05 30.48
CA VAL A 10 -17.18 -3.93 29.35
C VAL A 10 -16.48 -4.48 28.14
N ALA A 11 -16.91 -5.62 27.65
CA ALA A 11 -16.45 -6.16 26.38
C ALA A 11 -16.69 -5.08 25.31
N ALA A 12 -15.62 -4.56 24.73
CA ALA A 12 -15.70 -3.68 23.59
C ALA A 12 -16.51 -4.44 22.53
N SER A 13 -17.66 -3.89 22.14
CA SER A 13 -18.46 -4.44 21.06
C SER A 13 -17.58 -4.51 19.82
N VAL A 14 -17.31 -5.73 19.33
CA VAL A 14 -16.64 -5.93 18.05
C VAL A 14 -17.54 -5.27 17.01
N VAL A 15 -17.08 -4.17 16.45
CA VAL A 15 -17.76 -3.54 15.33
C VAL A 15 -17.59 -4.50 14.17
N GLU A 16 -18.67 -5.10 13.69
CA GLU A 16 -18.64 -5.85 12.44
C GLU A 16 -18.26 -4.88 11.31
N VAL A 17 -17.04 -5.00 10.84
CA VAL A 17 -16.47 -4.04 9.88
C VAL A 17 -16.80 -4.43 8.45
N GLY A 18 -17.29 -5.63 8.20
CA GLY A 18 -17.59 -6.13 6.86
C GLY A 18 -16.36 -6.23 5.91
N ASP A 19 -16.57 -6.71 4.71
CA ASP A 19 -15.55 -6.75 3.67
C ASP A 19 -15.43 -5.41 2.90
N ALA A 20 -14.50 -5.32 1.95
CA ALA A 20 -14.29 -4.11 1.13
C ALA A 20 -15.55 -3.66 0.39
N ARG A 21 -16.38 -4.59 -0.06
CA ARG A 21 -17.65 -4.36 -0.76
C ARG A 21 -18.64 -3.66 0.15
N GLU A 22 -18.83 -4.19 1.35
CA GLU A 22 -19.75 -3.63 2.35
C GLU A 22 -19.27 -2.25 2.81
N ARG A 23 -17.96 -2.09 3.03
CA ARG A 23 -17.36 -0.81 3.40
C ARG A 23 -17.53 0.24 2.31
N PHE A 24 -17.37 -0.14 1.04
CA PHE A 24 -17.61 0.74 -0.09
C PHE A 24 -19.09 1.14 -0.20
N ALA A 25 -20.02 0.21 0.00
CA ALA A 25 -21.45 0.48 0.00
C ALA A 25 -21.84 1.46 1.12
N GLN A 26 -21.37 1.24 2.36
CA GLN A 26 -21.58 2.13 3.50
C GLN A 26 -21.07 3.55 3.21
N TRP A 27 -19.90 3.66 2.60
CA TRP A 27 -19.34 4.95 2.21
C TRP A 27 -20.18 5.65 1.14
N ARG A 28 -20.63 4.93 0.09
CA ARG A 28 -21.52 5.48 -0.96
C ARG A 28 -22.86 5.98 -0.41
N GLU A 29 -23.37 5.34 0.61
CA GLU A 29 -24.60 5.76 1.30
C GLU A 29 -24.40 6.96 2.25
N GLY A 30 -23.21 7.53 2.30
CA GLY A 30 -22.88 8.65 3.17
C GLY A 30 -22.73 8.29 4.66
N LYS A 31 -22.66 7.00 5.00
CA LYS A 31 -22.48 6.49 6.36
C LYS A 31 -21.01 6.55 6.85
N ALA A 32 -20.09 6.83 5.97
CA ALA A 32 -18.68 7.07 6.27
C ALA A 32 -18.24 8.37 5.59
N GLY A 33 -17.23 9.05 6.11
CA GLY A 33 -16.83 10.41 5.69
C GLY A 33 -16.69 10.63 4.18
N LYS A 34 -16.19 11.79 3.78
CA LYS A 34 -16.08 12.17 2.36
C LYS A 34 -15.07 11.32 1.58
N VAL A 35 -14.03 10.83 2.25
CA VAL A 35 -12.92 10.11 1.65
C VAL A 35 -12.96 8.65 2.06
N LEU A 36 -12.95 7.75 1.08
CA LEU A 36 -12.68 6.34 1.32
C LEU A 36 -11.20 6.07 1.12
N SER A 37 -10.50 5.81 2.21
CA SER A 37 -9.05 5.56 2.21
C SER A 37 -8.78 4.07 2.06
N VAL A 38 -8.08 3.69 1.00
CA VAL A 38 -7.70 2.31 0.71
C VAL A 38 -6.18 2.17 0.81
N SER A 39 -5.70 1.25 1.62
CA SER A 39 -4.29 0.88 1.70
C SER A 39 -4.05 -0.48 1.05
N VAL A 40 -3.14 -0.53 0.09
CA VAL A 40 -2.78 -1.75 -0.65
C VAL A 40 -1.42 -2.25 -0.16
N ILE A 41 -1.42 -3.35 0.59
CA ILE A 41 -0.19 -4.06 0.99
C ILE A 41 0.06 -5.18 -0.02
N GLY A 42 1.29 -5.27 -0.55
CA GLY A 42 1.56 -6.28 -1.56
C GLY A 42 3.01 -6.36 -2.03
N ASP A 43 3.21 -7.28 -2.94
CA ASP A 43 4.48 -7.53 -3.61
C ASP A 43 4.62 -6.71 -4.92
N SER A 44 5.40 -7.22 -5.87
CA SER A 44 5.62 -6.58 -7.19
C SER A 44 4.34 -6.36 -8.00
N TYR A 45 3.30 -7.15 -7.83
CA TYR A 45 2.01 -6.95 -8.51
C TYR A 45 1.39 -5.61 -8.15
N SER A 46 1.42 -5.24 -6.86
CA SER A 46 0.89 -3.98 -6.37
C SER A 46 1.91 -2.84 -6.45
N ALA A 47 3.20 -3.14 -6.30
CA ALA A 47 4.27 -2.16 -6.45
C ALA A 47 4.37 -1.65 -7.90
N GLY A 48 4.22 -2.53 -8.89
CA GLY A 48 4.12 -2.19 -10.31
C GLY A 48 2.75 -1.62 -10.65
N GLN A 49 2.58 -0.34 -10.42
CA GLN A 49 1.28 0.34 -10.53
C GLN A 49 0.55 0.13 -11.86
N ASP A 50 1.28 -0.05 -12.97
CA ASP A 50 0.71 -0.25 -14.30
C ASP A 50 0.16 -1.67 -14.50
N PHE A 51 0.52 -2.63 -13.64
CA PHE A 51 -0.03 -3.98 -13.76
C PHE A 51 -1.55 -4.00 -13.59
N TYR A 52 -2.08 -3.40 -12.52
CA TYR A 52 -3.53 -3.32 -12.35
C TYR A 52 -3.99 -2.07 -11.59
N LEU A 53 -3.17 -1.56 -10.68
CA LEU A 53 -3.61 -0.59 -9.67
C LEU A 53 -4.03 0.75 -10.30
N ASN A 54 -3.27 1.27 -11.28
CA ASN A 54 -3.65 2.49 -12.00
C ASN A 54 -5.01 2.34 -12.70
N LYS A 55 -5.26 1.18 -13.34
CA LYS A 55 -6.54 0.92 -14.02
C LYS A 55 -7.71 0.85 -13.05
N LEU A 56 -7.49 0.17 -11.90
CA LEU A 56 -8.50 0.10 -10.85
C LEU A 56 -8.83 1.49 -10.32
N VAL A 57 -7.82 2.28 -9.96
CA VAL A 57 -7.99 3.63 -9.43
C VAL A 57 -8.69 4.53 -10.44
N GLN A 58 -8.29 4.53 -11.72
CA GLN A 58 -8.94 5.31 -12.76
C GLN A 58 -10.42 4.98 -12.88
N ARG A 59 -10.75 3.69 -12.85
CA ARG A 59 -12.13 3.23 -13.00
C ARG A 59 -12.98 3.61 -11.80
N VAL A 60 -12.49 3.37 -10.59
CA VAL A 60 -13.22 3.72 -9.35
C VAL A 60 -13.34 5.24 -9.21
N ALA A 61 -12.27 5.99 -9.41
CA ALA A 61 -12.29 7.44 -9.33
C ALA A 61 -13.17 8.09 -10.40
N GLY A 62 -13.30 7.47 -11.57
CA GLY A 62 -14.21 7.93 -12.62
C GLY A 62 -15.69 7.90 -12.22
N GLU A 63 -16.06 7.04 -11.27
CA GLU A 63 -17.43 6.98 -10.73
C GLU A 63 -17.63 7.83 -9.48
N VAL A 64 -16.64 7.83 -8.58
CA VAL A 64 -16.87 8.34 -7.22
C VAL A 64 -15.93 9.49 -6.85
N GLY A 65 -15.04 9.90 -7.73
CA GLY A 65 -14.07 10.95 -7.48
C GLY A 65 -12.74 10.42 -6.92
N PHE A 66 -11.73 11.29 -6.92
CA PHE A 66 -10.37 11.02 -6.44
C PHE A 66 -10.00 11.98 -5.31
N ALA A 67 -9.68 11.44 -4.15
CA ALA A 67 -9.38 12.20 -2.93
C ALA A 67 -7.86 12.34 -2.64
N GLY A 68 -7.05 12.13 -3.65
CA GLY A 68 -5.59 12.26 -3.56
C GLY A 68 -4.84 10.93 -3.59
N PRO A 69 -3.50 11.00 -3.72
CA PRO A 69 -2.65 9.83 -3.96
C PRO A 69 -2.43 8.95 -2.73
N GLY A 70 -2.78 9.41 -1.52
CA GLY A 70 -2.45 8.69 -0.31
C GLY A 70 -0.95 8.60 -0.07
N TYR A 71 -0.45 7.45 0.37
CA TYR A 71 0.97 7.23 0.61
C TYR A 71 1.72 6.87 -0.68
N VAL A 72 2.82 7.56 -0.91
CA VAL A 72 3.77 7.36 -2.01
C VAL A 72 5.15 7.11 -1.41
N GLY A 73 5.60 5.88 -1.45
CA GLY A 73 6.90 5.48 -0.91
C GLY A 73 8.09 5.90 -1.77
N PHE A 74 9.23 6.13 -1.14
CA PHE A 74 10.48 6.53 -1.81
C PHE A 74 11.42 5.38 -2.14
N ASN A 75 11.02 4.16 -1.85
CA ASN A 75 11.82 2.95 -2.01
C ASN A 75 11.97 2.48 -3.47
N HIS A 76 11.17 3.02 -4.38
CA HIS A 76 11.08 2.51 -5.74
C HIS A 76 12.05 3.18 -6.71
N GLY A 77 12.38 2.50 -7.78
CA GLY A 77 12.96 3.10 -8.97
C GLY A 77 11.96 4.01 -9.68
N ALA A 78 12.42 4.78 -10.65
CA ALA A 78 11.57 5.60 -11.49
C ALA A 78 10.34 4.81 -11.97
N ALA A 79 9.18 5.42 -11.98
CA ALA A 79 7.89 4.89 -12.41
C ALA A 79 7.08 4.07 -11.39
N LEU A 80 7.54 3.87 -10.16
CA LEU A 80 6.82 3.04 -9.18
C LEU A 80 6.38 3.80 -7.93
N GLY A 81 6.29 5.13 -7.98
CA GLY A 81 6.00 5.96 -6.80
C GLY A 81 4.63 5.70 -6.19
N GLY A 82 3.60 5.96 -6.90
CA GLY A 82 2.20 5.83 -6.48
C GLY A 82 1.30 5.75 -7.70
N THR A 83 0.00 5.67 -7.47
CA THR A 83 -0.97 5.71 -8.57
C THR A 83 -0.97 7.08 -9.24
N HIS A 84 -0.76 7.12 -10.56
CA HIS A 84 -0.72 8.34 -11.36
C HIS A 84 0.40 9.34 -11.03
N PHE A 85 1.50 8.86 -10.41
CA PHE A 85 2.66 9.69 -10.10
C PHE A 85 3.93 9.04 -10.61
N LYS A 86 4.77 9.84 -11.24
CA LYS A 86 6.12 9.43 -11.64
C LYS A 86 7.10 9.84 -10.56
N TYR A 87 7.85 8.90 -10.07
CA TYR A 87 8.89 9.12 -9.07
C TYR A 87 10.28 9.03 -9.69
N THR A 88 11.13 10.01 -9.40
CA THR A 88 12.52 10.04 -9.83
C THR A 88 13.40 10.45 -8.64
N ARG A 89 14.58 9.88 -8.51
CA ARG A 89 15.61 10.33 -7.56
C ARG A 89 16.94 10.50 -8.25
N SER A 90 17.78 11.35 -7.65
CA SER A 90 19.15 11.52 -8.11
C SER A 90 19.89 10.19 -8.07
N ARG A 91 20.58 9.89 -9.13
CA ARG A 91 21.34 8.65 -9.26
C ARG A 91 22.42 8.79 -10.31
N GLU A 92 23.51 8.15 -10.08
CA GLU A 92 24.40 7.71 -11.15
C GLU A 92 23.92 6.33 -11.58
N LYS A 93 23.27 6.24 -12.73
CA LYS A 93 22.76 4.98 -13.32
C LYS A 93 22.06 4.04 -12.31
N TYR A 94 20.82 4.34 -11.94
CA TYR A 94 19.87 3.54 -11.16
C TYR A 94 19.95 3.56 -9.63
N PHE A 95 21.08 3.70 -8.93
CA PHE A 95 21.17 3.70 -7.46
C PHE A 95 22.33 4.54 -6.89
N GLY A 96 22.98 5.31 -7.71
CA GLY A 96 24.04 6.20 -7.32
C GLY A 96 23.57 7.53 -6.82
N GLY A 97 23.86 8.54 -6.70
CA GLY A 97 23.29 9.87 -6.48
C GLY A 97 22.98 10.19 -5.03
N GLY A 98 23.69 9.55 -4.12
CA GLY A 98 23.61 9.86 -2.71
C GLY A 98 22.46 9.20 -1.92
N TRP A 99 21.66 8.33 -2.53
CA TRP A 99 20.63 7.54 -1.85
C TRP A 99 21.06 6.09 -1.64
N GLN A 100 20.85 5.59 -0.43
CA GLN A 100 20.93 4.17 -0.09
C GLN A 100 19.51 3.64 0.15
N VAL A 101 19.12 2.62 -0.61
CA VAL A 101 17.85 1.89 -0.40
C VAL A 101 18.15 0.67 0.45
N SER A 102 17.35 0.48 1.50
CA SER A 102 17.47 -0.69 2.36
C SER A 102 17.04 -1.98 1.64
N GLY A 103 17.37 -3.13 2.21
CA GLY A 103 16.72 -4.41 1.91
C GLY A 103 15.23 -4.38 2.28
N LEU A 104 14.51 -5.44 1.92
CA LEU A 104 13.15 -5.70 2.38
C LEU A 104 13.11 -5.99 3.89
N GLY A 105 11.92 -6.00 4.48
CA GLY A 105 11.74 -6.30 5.90
C GLY A 105 12.00 -5.12 6.83
N GLN A 106 12.06 -3.89 6.33
CA GLN A 106 12.16 -2.71 7.19
C GLN A 106 10.81 -2.41 7.86
N ALA A 107 10.84 -1.90 9.08
CA ALA A 107 9.66 -1.44 9.79
C ALA A 107 9.17 -0.09 9.25
N SER A 108 8.79 -0.07 7.97
CA SER A 108 8.26 1.06 7.19
C SER A 108 6.94 0.65 6.54
N PRO A 109 6.12 1.57 6.06
CA PRO A 109 4.82 1.24 5.46
C PRO A 109 4.91 0.27 4.28
N ASP A 110 5.98 0.36 3.49
CA ASP A 110 6.22 -0.40 2.27
C ASP A 110 7.49 -1.26 2.33
N SER A 111 7.85 -1.71 3.52
CA SER A 111 8.94 -2.68 3.78
C SER A 111 10.35 -2.21 3.41
N ARG A 112 10.55 -0.94 3.00
CA ARG A 112 11.86 -0.38 2.67
C ARG A 112 12.01 1.05 3.18
N THR A 113 13.26 1.50 3.28
CA THR A 113 13.61 2.90 3.58
C THR A 113 14.63 3.41 2.58
N VAL A 114 14.74 4.74 2.46
CA VAL A 114 15.83 5.38 1.72
C VAL A 114 16.57 6.34 2.64
N THR A 115 17.89 6.26 2.65
CA THR A 115 18.75 7.17 3.41
C THR A 115 19.54 8.05 2.45
N GLY A 116 19.43 9.36 2.60
CA GLY A 116 20.05 10.35 1.73
C GLY A 116 21.37 10.86 2.27
N LYS A 117 22.28 11.28 1.38
CA LYS A 117 23.49 12.07 1.69
C LYS A 117 23.31 13.50 1.20
N PRO A 118 24.09 14.49 1.68
CA PRO A 118 24.06 15.84 1.15
C PRO A 118 24.21 15.88 -0.38
N GLY A 119 23.36 16.65 -1.05
CA GLY A 119 23.23 16.73 -2.51
C GLY A 119 22.32 15.65 -3.13
N ALA A 120 21.87 14.65 -2.39
CA ALA A 120 20.87 13.71 -2.87
C ALA A 120 19.51 14.40 -3.04
N TRP A 121 18.86 14.18 -4.17
CA TRP A 121 17.52 14.70 -4.42
C TRP A 121 16.56 13.64 -4.91
N LEU A 122 15.28 13.86 -4.71
CA LEU A 122 14.19 13.06 -5.30
C LEU A 122 13.11 13.99 -5.87
N GLN A 123 12.34 13.48 -6.79
CA GLN A 123 11.24 14.21 -7.42
C GLN A 123 10.05 13.30 -7.65
N ILE A 124 8.85 13.83 -7.44
CA ILE A 124 7.57 13.23 -7.79
C ILE A 124 6.87 14.17 -8.75
N ASP A 125 6.49 13.66 -9.90
CA ASP A 125 5.74 14.39 -10.91
C ASP A 125 4.30 13.85 -10.94
N ALA A 126 3.32 14.73 -10.80
CA ALA A 126 1.92 14.40 -10.96
C ALA A 126 1.60 14.10 -12.43
N SER A 127 0.70 13.15 -12.66
CA SER A 127 0.24 12.75 -13.99
C SER A 127 -1.29 12.75 -14.02
N PRO A 128 -1.93 13.93 -14.13
CA PRO A 128 -3.38 14.05 -14.14
C PRO A 128 -3.98 13.36 -15.37
N THR A 129 -5.20 12.89 -15.24
CA THR A 129 -6.02 12.37 -16.34
C THR A 129 -7.40 13.02 -16.24
N PRO A 130 -8.28 12.86 -17.26
CA PRO A 130 -9.63 13.42 -17.17
C PRO A 130 -10.43 12.96 -15.95
N THR A 131 -10.11 11.80 -15.37
CA THR A 131 -10.80 11.24 -14.20
C THR A 131 -10.00 11.34 -12.90
N ILE A 132 -8.75 11.77 -12.96
CA ILE A 132 -7.84 11.87 -11.82
C ILE A 132 -7.35 13.30 -11.67
N ASP A 133 -7.95 14.05 -10.76
CA ASP A 133 -7.44 15.35 -10.33
C ASP A 133 -6.35 15.15 -9.28
N THR A 134 -5.11 15.36 -9.68
CA THR A 134 -3.93 15.15 -8.83
C THR A 134 -3.62 16.32 -7.91
N LYS A 135 -4.48 17.33 -7.78
CA LYS A 135 -4.31 18.41 -6.81
C LYS A 135 -4.12 17.86 -5.40
N VAL A 136 -3.32 18.56 -4.63
CA VAL A 136 -2.99 18.19 -3.24
C VAL A 136 -3.21 19.42 -2.34
N THR A 137 -4.02 19.25 -1.30
CA THR A 137 -4.29 20.29 -0.30
C THR A 137 -3.62 20.00 1.04
N GLN A 138 -3.17 18.77 1.24
CA GLN A 138 -2.41 18.33 2.40
C GLN A 138 -1.30 17.39 1.97
N ALA A 139 -0.10 17.60 2.52
CA ALA A 139 1.03 16.70 2.35
C ALA A 139 1.85 16.61 3.63
N LYS A 140 2.36 15.40 3.90
CA LYS A 140 3.26 15.13 5.04
C LYS A 140 4.40 14.24 4.56
N LEU A 141 5.61 14.56 5.00
CA LEU A 141 6.77 13.70 4.85
C LEU A 141 6.86 12.75 6.05
N LEU A 142 6.93 11.46 5.79
CA LEU A 142 7.13 10.41 6.80
C LEU A 142 8.60 9.98 6.81
N TYR A 143 9.20 9.88 8.00
CA TYR A 143 10.61 9.56 8.14
C TYR A 143 10.92 8.84 9.46
N LEU A 144 12.11 8.22 9.52
CA LEU A 144 12.66 7.64 10.74
C LEU A 144 13.73 8.59 11.29
N GLY A 145 13.43 9.20 12.43
CA GLY A 145 14.39 10.03 13.16
C GLY A 145 15.35 9.19 13.98
N ASN A 146 16.60 9.58 13.99
CA ASN A 146 17.69 8.93 14.76
C ASN A 146 18.16 9.76 15.97
N GLY A 147 17.43 10.82 16.31
CA GLY A 147 17.81 11.78 17.35
C GLY A 147 18.66 12.95 16.85
N GLU A 148 19.28 12.84 15.70
CA GLU A 148 20.07 13.90 15.07
C GLU A 148 19.24 14.73 14.11
N ALA A 149 19.55 16.00 13.99
CA ALA A 149 18.89 16.87 13.02
C ALA A 149 19.47 16.69 11.61
N SER A 150 18.58 16.58 10.62
CA SER A 150 18.96 16.65 9.21
C SER A 150 18.29 17.85 8.55
N GLU A 151 19.02 18.54 7.69
CA GLU A 151 18.54 19.71 6.97
C GLU A 151 18.27 19.34 5.53
N LEU A 152 17.06 19.62 5.07
CA LEU A 152 16.58 19.39 3.71
C LEU A 152 16.00 20.69 3.18
N ARG A 153 15.74 20.73 1.87
CA ARG A 153 14.91 21.74 1.24
C ARG A 153 13.98 21.10 0.24
N TYR A 154 12.81 21.68 0.04
CA TYR A 154 11.85 21.18 -0.95
C TYR A 154 11.16 22.32 -1.67
N ARG A 155 10.55 22.01 -2.82
CA ARG A 155 9.70 22.94 -3.56
C ARG A 155 8.59 22.20 -4.30
N TRP A 156 7.52 22.92 -4.59
CA TRP A 156 6.41 22.50 -5.44
C TRP A 156 6.36 23.41 -6.68
N THR A 157 6.30 22.81 -7.87
CA THR A 157 6.04 23.61 -9.07
C THR A 157 4.57 24.10 -9.08
N PRO A 158 4.25 25.26 -9.70
CA PRO A 158 5.16 26.12 -10.50
C PRO A 158 6.07 27.02 -9.67
N SER A 159 6.03 27.00 -8.34
CA SER A 159 6.97 27.80 -7.55
C SER A 159 8.41 27.28 -7.71
N GLU A 160 9.34 28.21 -7.92
CA GLU A 160 10.77 27.92 -7.93
C GLU A 160 11.42 28.09 -6.54
N ASP A 161 10.66 28.57 -5.55
CA ASP A 161 11.17 28.90 -4.23
C ASP A 161 11.38 27.63 -3.38
N TRP A 162 12.60 27.46 -2.91
CA TRP A 162 12.95 26.41 -1.99
C TRP A 162 12.48 26.72 -0.57
N GLN A 163 11.73 25.79 0.01
CA GLN A 163 11.33 25.83 1.41
C GLN A 163 12.33 25.02 2.24
N PRO A 164 12.89 25.59 3.34
CA PRO A 164 13.74 24.84 4.25
C PRO A 164 12.91 23.83 5.04
N LEU A 165 13.51 22.68 5.34
CA LEU A 165 12.91 21.63 6.15
C LEU A 165 13.96 21.03 7.07
N THR A 166 13.69 21.01 8.38
CA THR A 166 14.54 20.36 9.35
C THR A 166 13.81 19.14 9.93
N LEU A 167 14.40 17.96 9.75
CA LEU A 167 13.93 16.72 10.37
C LEU A 167 14.62 16.54 11.72
N LYS A 168 13.82 16.26 12.77
CA LYS A 168 14.27 16.08 14.16
C LYS A 168 13.51 14.93 14.80
N GLY A 169 13.97 14.51 15.97
CA GLY A 169 13.32 13.49 16.80
C GLY A 169 13.90 12.11 16.61
N ALA A 170 13.37 11.15 17.35
CA ALA A 170 13.74 9.76 17.30
C ALA A 170 12.51 8.88 17.00
N GLY A 171 12.72 7.74 16.36
CA GLY A 171 11.63 6.86 15.92
C GLY A 171 10.84 7.40 14.73
N VAL A 172 9.65 6.89 14.54
CA VAL A 172 8.79 7.29 13.41
C VAL A 172 8.23 8.70 13.63
N GLN A 173 8.45 9.55 12.65
CA GLN A 173 8.04 10.95 12.66
C GLN A 173 7.27 11.31 11.39
N GLU A 174 6.48 12.38 11.46
CA GLU A 174 5.89 13.06 10.30
C GLU A 174 6.08 14.56 10.40
N VAL A 175 6.20 15.23 9.27
CA VAL A 175 6.25 16.68 9.20
C VAL A 175 5.34 17.19 8.08
N PRO A 176 4.43 18.14 8.37
CA PRO A 176 3.60 18.74 7.34
C PRO A 176 4.46 19.56 6.37
N LEU A 177 4.08 19.57 5.10
CA LEU A 177 4.72 20.34 4.05
C LEU A 177 3.81 21.51 3.65
N ALA A 178 4.37 22.70 3.57
CA ALA A 178 3.69 23.94 3.16
C ALA A 178 3.90 24.23 1.66
N GLY A 179 3.30 25.33 1.17
CA GLY A 179 3.53 25.83 -0.18
C GLY A 179 3.05 24.89 -1.29
N LEU A 180 2.01 24.11 -1.03
CA LEU A 180 1.45 23.14 -1.97
C LEU A 180 1.00 23.82 -3.27
N SER A 181 1.20 23.14 -4.40
CA SER A 181 0.74 23.62 -5.69
C SER A 181 -0.80 23.53 -5.80
N SER A 182 -1.42 24.56 -6.35
CA SER A 182 -2.83 24.54 -6.76
C SER A 182 -3.06 23.92 -8.14
N ALA A 183 -2.00 23.67 -8.91
CA ALA A 183 -2.06 23.03 -10.21
C ALA A 183 -2.26 21.51 -10.07
N ALA A 184 -2.82 20.87 -11.09
CA ALA A 184 -2.93 19.41 -11.12
C ALA A 184 -1.64 18.73 -11.63
N ASP A 185 -0.85 19.41 -12.43
CA ASP A 185 0.40 18.95 -13.07
C ASP A 185 1.65 19.38 -12.31
N TRP A 186 1.61 19.34 -11.00
CA TRP A 186 2.72 19.74 -10.14
C TRP A 186 3.88 18.73 -10.12
N SER A 187 5.05 19.22 -9.77
CA SER A 187 6.18 18.42 -9.33
C SER A 187 6.59 18.81 -7.90
N PHE A 188 6.88 17.81 -7.09
CA PHE A 188 7.51 17.97 -5.79
C PHE A 188 8.97 17.56 -5.90
N LYS A 189 9.89 18.42 -5.47
CA LYS A 189 11.32 18.12 -5.38
C LYS A 189 11.80 18.29 -3.96
N LEU A 190 12.58 17.33 -3.47
CA LEU A 190 13.23 17.33 -2.16
C LEU A 190 14.72 17.13 -2.35
N GLU A 191 15.55 17.86 -1.58
CA GLU A 191 17.00 17.76 -1.60
C GLU A 191 17.55 17.71 -0.17
N VAL A 192 18.52 16.83 0.08
CA VAL A 192 19.27 16.76 1.33
C VAL A 192 20.39 17.81 1.33
N VAL A 193 20.35 18.73 2.29
CA VAL A 193 21.35 19.78 2.46
C VAL A 193 22.44 19.32 3.44
N LYS A 194 22.02 18.69 4.57
CA LYS A 194 22.94 18.25 5.61
C LYS A 194 22.38 17.05 6.37
N GLY A 195 23.27 16.18 6.87
CA GLY A 195 22.91 14.99 7.61
C GLY A 195 22.66 13.79 6.71
N ALA A 196 22.04 12.77 7.29
CA ALA A 196 21.72 11.50 6.62
C ALA A 196 20.29 11.06 6.98
N PRO A 197 19.25 11.77 6.47
CA PRO A 197 17.86 11.43 6.79
C PRO A 197 17.46 10.09 6.22
N THR A 198 16.74 9.30 7.02
CA THR A 198 16.08 8.07 6.57
C THR A 198 14.60 8.35 6.34
N LEU A 199 14.15 8.23 5.09
CA LEU A 199 12.81 8.61 4.66
C LEU A 199 11.98 7.38 4.30
N PHE A 200 10.67 7.46 4.55
CA PHE A 200 9.69 6.47 4.11
C PHE A 200 9.02 6.92 2.80
N GLY A 201 8.33 8.05 2.82
CA GLY A 201 7.55 8.55 1.69
C GLY A 201 6.75 9.79 2.04
N LEU A 202 5.88 10.19 1.11
CA LEU A 202 4.88 11.24 1.30
C LEU A 202 3.51 10.62 1.50
N TRP A 203 2.73 11.18 2.41
CA TRP A 203 1.29 11.02 2.43
C TRP A 203 0.64 12.32 1.94
N MET A 204 -0.32 12.20 1.01
CA MET A 204 -0.94 13.35 0.34
C MET A 204 -2.46 13.14 0.18
N SER A 205 -3.21 14.25 0.27
CA SER A 205 -4.66 14.26 0.10
C SER A 205 -5.13 15.58 -0.52
N ASN A 206 -6.27 15.55 -1.19
CA ASN A 206 -6.97 16.77 -1.60
C ASN A 206 -8.28 17.01 -0.82
N GLU A 207 -8.63 16.11 0.11
CA GLU A 207 -9.84 16.18 0.94
C GLU A 207 -11.16 16.31 0.16
N GLN A 208 -11.15 16.00 -1.13
CA GLN A 208 -12.38 15.96 -1.94
C GLN A 208 -13.14 14.65 -1.68
N HIS A 209 -14.40 14.62 -2.08
CA HIS A 209 -15.18 13.38 -2.09
C HIS A 209 -14.55 12.40 -3.09
N GLY A 210 -14.29 11.16 -2.65
CA GLY A 210 -13.72 10.17 -3.53
C GLY A 210 -12.87 9.13 -2.81
N VAL A 211 -12.15 8.33 -3.61
CA VAL A 211 -11.20 7.34 -3.11
C VAL A 211 -9.79 7.92 -3.02
N ARG A 212 -9.07 7.52 -1.98
CA ARG A 212 -7.65 7.78 -1.79
C ARG A 212 -6.94 6.45 -1.63
N VAL A 213 -5.93 6.17 -2.46
CA VAL A 213 -5.27 4.87 -2.49
C VAL A 213 -3.81 4.99 -2.09
N SER A 214 -3.46 4.46 -0.93
CA SER A 214 -2.10 4.35 -0.41
C SER A 214 -1.45 3.05 -0.87
N LYS A 215 -0.29 3.13 -1.50
CA LYS A 215 0.45 1.96 -1.97
C LYS A 215 1.56 1.58 -0.98
N LEU A 216 1.28 0.56 -0.15
CA LEU A 216 2.20 -0.01 0.84
C LEU A 216 2.76 -1.33 0.29
N ALA A 217 3.47 -1.26 -0.83
CA ALA A 217 3.91 -2.45 -1.56
C ALA A 217 5.38 -2.36 -1.97
N ALA A 218 6.06 -3.50 -1.99
CA ALA A 218 7.45 -3.58 -2.42
C ALA A 218 7.70 -4.76 -3.36
N SER A 219 8.42 -4.51 -4.46
CA SER A 219 8.84 -5.57 -5.38
C SER A 219 9.72 -6.59 -4.67
N GLY A 220 9.38 -7.87 -4.81
CA GLY A 220 10.10 -8.99 -4.19
C GLY A 220 9.65 -9.33 -2.78
N ALA A 221 8.74 -8.57 -2.17
CA ALA A 221 8.31 -8.80 -0.79
C ALA A 221 7.50 -10.08 -0.64
N ALA A 222 7.83 -10.86 0.38
CA ALA A 222 7.07 -11.98 0.91
C ALA A 222 6.27 -11.55 2.15
N SER A 223 5.46 -12.45 2.67
CA SER A 223 4.66 -12.18 3.88
C SER A 223 5.52 -11.81 5.10
N ALA A 224 6.71 -12.44 5.23
CA ALA A 224 7.67 -12.15 6.28
C ALA A 224 8.27 -10.73 6.21
N ASP A 225 8.21 -10.06 5.06
CA ASP A 225 8.72 -8.68 4.94
C ASP A 225 7.74 -7.63 5.50
N PHE A 226 6.50 -8.02 5.79
CA PHE A 226 5.46 -7.18 6.40
C PHE A 226 5.10 -7.62 7.83
N TYR A 227 5.72 -8.69 8.34
CA TYR A 227 5.54 -9.15 9.71
C TYR A 227 6.82 -9.75 10.27
N HIS A 228 7.31 -9.19 11.35
CA HIS A 228 8.42 -9.73 12.14
C HIS A 228 7.96 -10.04 13.56
N ARG A 229 8.56 -11.07 14.16
CA ARG A 229 8.28 -11.44 15.57
C ARG A 229 8.99 -10.52 16.59
N ASP A 230 9.94 -9.69 16.12
CA ASP A 230 10.62 -8.72 16.97
C ASP A 230 9.64 -7.62 17.45
N PRO A 231 9.42 -7.46 18.76
CA PRO A 231 8.51 -6.46 19.29
C PRO A 231 8.91 -5.01 18.93
N GLN A 232 10.21 -4.71 18.83
CA GLN A 232 10.67 -3.36 18.46
C GLN A 232 10.33 -3.04 17.02
N TRP A 233 10.50 -4.02 16.13
CA TRP A 233 10.09 -3.90 14.74
C TRP A 233 8.57 -3.65 14.63
N GLN A 234 7.77 -4.42 15.36
CA GLN A 234 6.31 -4.26 15.37
C GLN A 234 5.87 -2.90 15.87
N VAL A 235 6.46 -2.39 16.94
CA VAL A 235 6.19 -1.04 17.48
C VAL A 235 6.49 0.01 16.42
N GLN A 236 7.64 -0.07 15.74
CA GLN A 236 8.02 0.89 14.71
C GLN A 236 7.10 0.79 13.48
N TRP A 237 6.80 -0.43 13.00
CA TRP A 237 5.90 -0.63 11.86
C TRP A 237 4.50 -0.08 12.14
N LYS A 238 3.94 -0.40 13.30
CA LYS A 238 2.63 0.12 13.75
C LYS A 238 2.64 1.66 13.81
N ALA A 239 3.70 2.26 14.36
CA ALA A 239 3.87 3.71 14.40
C ALA A 239 3.91 4.32 12.99
N ALA A 240 4.56 3.67 12.02
CA ALA A 240 4.65 4.15 10.64
C ALA A 240 3.30 4.04 9.90
N VAL A 241 2.62 2.91 10.00
CA VAL A 241 1.36 2.67 9.29
C VAL A 241 0.20 3.44 9.92
N SER A 242 0.21 3.69 11.24
CA SER A 242 -0.80 4.53 11.89
C SER A 242 -0.85 5.99 11.37
N LYS A 243 0.22 6.47 10.72
CA LYS A 243 0.26 7.78 10.06
C LYS A 243 -0.47 7.81 8.72
N ILE A 244 -0.89 6.65 8.21
CA ILE A 244 -1.56 6.47 6.92
C ILE A 244 -2.98 5.99 7.19
N PRO A 245 -3.99 6.90 7.20
CA PRO A 245 -5.37 6.50 7.44
C PRO A 245 -5.86 5.50 6.39
N ALA A 246 -6.54 4.44 6.82
CA ALA A 246 -7.19 3.48 5.94
C ALA A 246 -8.56 3.03 6.48
N ASP A 247 -9.57 3.05 5.63
CA ASP A 247 -10.88 2.44 5.86
C ASP A 247 -10.91 1.00 5.36
N VAL A 248 -10.05 0.69 4.38
CA VAL A 248 -9.96 -0.60 3.73
C VAL A 248 -8.50 -0.97 3.52
N TYR A 249 -8.12 -2.17 3.92
CA TYR A 249 -6.87 -2.81 3.53
C TYR A 249 -7.13 -3.89 2.47
N LEU A 250 -6.37 -3.85 1.39
CA LEU A 250 -6.26 -4.91 0.39
C LEU A 250 -4.86 -5.53 0.51
N ILE A 251 -4.79 -6.79 0.94
CA ILE A 251 -3.51 -7.47 1.21
C ILE A 251 -3.32 -8.57 0.17
N MET A 252 -2.38 -8.40 -0.74
CA MET A 252 -2.06 -9.36 -1.80
C MET A 252 -0.59 -9.77 -1.73
N LEU A 253 -0.33 -10.80 -0.94
CA LEU A 253 0.98 -11.43 -0.72
C LEU A 253 0.91 -12.92 -1.09
N GLY A 254 2.03 -13.63 -1.01
CA GLY A 254 2.12 -15.07 -1.24
C GLY A 254 2.85 -15.46 -2.52
N GLY A 255 2.97 -14.56 -3.50
CA GLY A 255 3.67 -14.88 -4.73
C GLY A 255 5.18 -15.08 -4.57
N ASN A 256 5.82 -14.30 -3.74
CA ASN A 256 7.22 -14.49 -3.39
C ASN A 256 7.40 -15.59 -2.35
N ASP A 257 6.45 -15.75 -1.42
CA ASP A 257 6.42 -16.90 -0.51
C ASP A 257 6.43 -18.21 -1.31
N GLN A 258 5.58 -18.32 -2.32
CA GLN A 258 5.56 -19.45 -3.27
C GLN A 258 6.93 -19.61 -3.95
N GLY A 259 7.49 -18.51 -4.44
CA GLY A 259 8.77 -18.51 -5.14
C GLY A 259 9.96 -18.91 -4.28
N PHE A 260 9.91 -18.64 -2.99
CA PHE A 260 10.94 -19.00 -2.01
C PHE A 260 10.68 -20.37 -1.34
N GLY A 261 9.56 -21.03 -1.67
CA GLY A 261 9.20 -22.32 -1.08
C GLY A 261 8.77 -22.23 0.38
N VAL A 262 8.26 -21.07 0.83
CA VAL A 262 7.70 -20.88 2.17
C VAL A 262 6.50 -21.82 2.35
N LYS A 263 6.43 -22.53 3.47
CA LYS A 263 5.30 -23.43 3.73
C LYS A 263 3.99 -22.64 3.89
N PRO A 264 2.85 -23.14 3.36
CA PRO A 264 1.56 -22.46 3.51
C PRO A 264 1.20 -22.12 4.96
N ALA A 265 1.54 -22.98 5.92
CA ALA A 265 1.31 -22.71 7.35
C ALA A 265 2.16 -21.56 7.90
N GLU A 266 3.39 -21.40 7.44
CA GLU A 266 4.27 -20.29 7.82
C GLU A 266 3.78 -18.97 7.20
N TYR A 267 3.40 -18.99 5.92
CA TYR A 267 2.75 -17.88 5.26
C TYR A 267 1.50 -17.41 6.04
N LEU A 268 0.62 -18.35 6.42
CA LEU A 268 -0.56 -18.04 7.23
C LEU A 268 -0.19 -17.36 8.55
N GLN A 269 0.82 -17.85 9.27
CA GLN A 269 1.28 -17.24 10.53
C GLN A 269 1.73 -15.78 10.33
N ASN A 270 2.45 -15.50 9.24
CA ASN A 270 2.90 -14.14 8.94
C ASN A 270 1.70 -13.23 8.62
N VAL A 271 0.73 -13.70 7.83
CA VAL A 271 -0.50 -12.95 7.52
C VAL A 271 -1.34 -12.72 8.78
N GLN A 272 -1.46 -13.71 9.66
CA GLN A 272 -2.14 -13.58 10.96
C GLN A 272 -1.52 -12.46 11.81
N GLY A 273 -0.19 -12.44 11.90
CA GLY A 273 0.52 -11.40 12.63
C GLY A 273 0.33 -10.01 12.02
N LEU A 274 0.40 -9.90 10.70
CA LEU A 274 0.14 -8.64 9.99
C LEU A 274 -1.28 -8.12 10.25
N VAL A 275 -2.29 -8.99 10.14
CA VAL A 275 -3.70 -8.64 10.41
C VAL A 275 -3.88 -8.19 11.87
N ALA A 276 -3.25 -8.89 12.83
CA ALA A 276 -3.31 -8.50 14.23
C ALA A 276 -2.75 -7.09 14.46
N MET A 277 -1.60 -6.76 13.87
CA MET A 277 -1.01 -5.42 13.97
C MET A 277 -1.91 -4.33 13.35
N ILE A 278 -2.55 -4.62 12.21
CA ILE A 278 -3.49 -3.67 11.57
C ILE A 278 -4.70 -3.45 12.48
N ARG A 279 -5.28 -4.50 13.04
CA ARG A 279 -6.42 -4.38 13.97
C ARG A 279 -6.10 -3.56 15.22
N GLU A 280 -4.86 -3.64 15.72
CA GLU A 280 -4.43 -2.81 16.85
C GLU A 280 -4.41 -1.32 16.53
N ILE A 281 -3.98 -0.93 15.32
CA ILE A 281 -3.80 0.49 14.97
C ILE A 281 -5.01 1.11 14.27
N GLN A 282 -5.79 0.31 13.56
CA GLN A 282 -6.97 0.76 12.81
C GLN A 282 -8.12 -0.27 12.94
N PRO A 283 -8.70 -0.42 14.13
CA PRO A 283 -9.68 -1.47 14.42
C PRO A 283 -10.97 -1.36 13.61
N ALA A 284 -11.30 -0.18 13.08
CA ALA A 284 -12.46 0.06 12.25
C ALA A 284 -12.22 -0.17 10.74
N ALA A 285 -10.99 -0.54 10.34
CA ALA A 285 -10.68 -0.79 8.95
C ALA A 285 -11.15 -2.19 8.51
N SER A 286 -11.76 -2.27 7.34
CA SER A 286 -12.02 -3.54 6.65
C SER A 286 -10.70 -4.14 6.16
N ILE A 287 -10.43 -5.40 6.49
CA ILE A 287 -9.22 -6.11 6.06
C ILE A 287 -9.61 -7.20 5.08
N ASN A 288 -8.99 -7.19 3.92
CA ASN A 288 -9.34 -8.06 2.79
C ASN A 288 -8.09 -8.75 2.26
N LEU A 289 -8.12 -10.07 2.26
CA LEU A 289 -7.04 -10.93 1.81
C LEU A 289 -7.26 -11.36 0.37
N ILE A 290 -6.25 -11.21 -0.46
CA ILE A 290 -6.35 -11.50 -1.88
C ILE A 290 -5.34 -12.58 -2.22
N MET A 291 -5.84 -13.74 -2.61
CA MET A 291 -5.02 -14.81 -3.16
C MET A 291 -4.85 -14.61 -4.66
N ARG A 292 -3.61 -14.55 -5.12
CA ARG A 292 -3.32 -14.41 -6.54
C ARG A 292 -3.45 -15.76 -7.27
N GLN A 293 -3.55 -15.69 -8.60
CA GLN A 293 -3.58 -16.87 -9.46
C GLN A 293 -2.21 -17.56 -9.50
N ASP A 294 -2.20 -18.83 -9.88
CA ASP A 294 -0.98 -19.57 -10.22
C ASP A 294 -0.27 -18.98 -11.44
N THR A 295 1.01 -19.28 -11.56
CA THR A 295 1.83 -18.96 -12.73
C THR A 295 2.52 -20.23 -13.24
N THR A 296 3.17 -20.15 -14.40
CA THR A 296 3.95 -21.29 -14.93
C THR A 296 5.33 -21.42 -14.28
N ARG A 297 5.62 -20.63 -13.25
CA ARG A 297 6.85 -20.76 -12.46
C ARG A 297 6.80 -22.05 -11.64
N SER A 298 7.88 -22.81 -11.69
CA SER A 298 8.04 -23.98 -10.81
C SER A 298 8.12 -23.53 -9.34
N SER A 299 7.37 -24.19 -8.47
CA SER A 299 7.33 -23.92 -7.02
C SER A 299 7.07 -25.21 -6.24
N ALA A 300 7.48 -25.22 -4.97
CA ALA A 300 7.24 -26.34 -4.06
C ALA A 300 5.75 -26.50 -3.73
N TYR A 301 5.00 -25.38 -3.71
CA TYR A 301 3.58 -25.35 -3.37
C TYR A 301 2.82 -24.54 -4.41
N PRO A 302 1.68 -25.02 -4.96
CA PRO A 302 0.81 -24.20 -5.81
C PRO A 302 0.11 -23.12 -5.00
N MET A 303 -0.37 -22.04 -5.63
CA MET A 303 -1.13 -20.98 -4.94
C MET A 303 -2.40 -21.52 -4.28
N SER A 304 -2.99 -22.58 -4.82
CA SER A 304 -4.12 -23.26 -4.19
C SER A 304 -3.82 -23.80 -2.80
N ALA A 305 -2.57 -24.22 -2.51
CA ALA A 305 -2.18 -24.68 -1.18
C ALA A 305 -2.16 -23.52 -0.16
N TYR A 306 -1.82 -22.31 -0.59
CA TYR A 306 -1.92 -21.11 0.25
C TYR A 306 -3.38 -20.68 0.43
N ALA A 307 -4.20 -20.78 -0.63
CA ALA A 307 -5.64 -20.49 -0.54
C ALA A 307 -6.34 -21.43 0.45
N GLN A 308 -6.01 -22.74 0.46
CA GLN A 308 -6.59 -23.74 1.34
C GLN A 308 -6.39 -23.45 2.84
N VAL A 309 -5.32 -22.78 3.22
CA VAL A 309 -5.09 -22.39 4.63
C VAL A 309 -5.59 -20.95 4.92
N LEU A 310 -5.57 -20.07 3.93
CA LEU A 310 -5.91 -18.66 4.13
C LEU A 310 -7.43 -18.43 4.13
N GLN A 311 -8.16 -19.03 3.20
CA GLN A 311 -9.60 -18.77 3.02
C GLN A 311 -10.43 -19.18 4.24
N PRO A 312 -10.30 -20.42 4.81
CA PRO A 312 -11.05 -20.79 6.01
C PRO A 312 -10.77 -19.89 7.19
N TRP A 313 -9.50 -19.51 7.39
CA TRP A 313 -9.13 -18.59 8.44
C TRP A 313 -9.68 -17.17 8.21
N ALA A 314 -9.67 -16.68 6.97
CA ALA A 314 -10.28 -15.39 6.65
C ALA A 314 -11.75 -15.35 7.01
N HIS A 315 -12.50 -16.41 6.66
CA HIS A 315 -13.93 -16.52 7.01
C HIS A 315 -14.15 -16.60 8.52
N GLU A 316 -13.37 -17.41 9.23
CA GLU A 316 -13.44 -17.51 10.71
C GLU A 316 -13.20 -16.14 11.36
N GLN A 317 -12.30 -15.34 10.79
CA GLN A 317 -11.95 -14.02 11.30
C GLN A 317 -12.84 -12.90 10.76
N GLN A 318 -13.86 -13.19 9.97
CA GLN A 318 -14.76 -12.21 9.32
C GLN A 318 -13.98 -11.20 8.46
N LEU A 319 -12.95 -11.66 7.76
CA LEU A 319 -12.17 -10.86 6.82
C LEU A 319 -12.74 -11.03 5.40
N GLY A 320 -12.60 -10.00 4.57
CA GLY A 320 -12.85 -10.16 3.14
C GLY A 320 -11.83 -11.12 2.51
N PHE A 321 -12.29 -11.95 1.59
CA PHE A 321 -11.42 -12.85 0.82
C PHE A 321 -11.75 -12.76 -0.66
N ALA A 322 -10.72 -12.71 -1.49
CA ALA A 322 -10.85 -12.73 -2.94
C ALA A 322 -9.81 -13.67 -3.55
N ASN A 323 -10.25 -14.52 -4.48
CA ASN A 323 -9.39 -15.46 -5.18
C ASN A 323 -9.25 -15.09 -6.64
N LEU A 324 -8.12 -14.53 -7.04
CA LEU A 324 -7.85 -14.15 -8.44
C LEU A 324 -7.80 -15.35 -9.39
N GLN A 325 -7.61 -16.58 -8.90
CA GLN A 325 -7.71 -17.77 -9.72
C GLN A 325 -9.08 -17.87 -10.42
N CYS A 326 -10.14 -17.38 -9.76
CA CYS A 326 -11.48 -17.32 -10.33
C CYS A 326 -11.58 -16.42 -11.56
N ALA A 327 -10.82 -15.30 -11.56
CA ALA A 327 -10.79 -14.37 -12.68
C ALA A 327 -9.96 -14.86 -13.88
N PHE A 328 -8.94 -15.69 -13.61
CA PHE A 328 -8.03 -16.21 -14.65
C PHE A 328 -8.48 -17.57 -15.22
N GLY A 329 -9.25 -18.33 -14.46
CA GLY A 329 -9.67 -19.70 -14.81
C GLY A 329 -8.68 -20.77 -14.37
N SER A 330 -9.03 -22.05 -14.60
CA SER A 330 -8.25 -23.20 -14.11
C SER A 330 -7.10 -23.63 -15.03
N ASP A 331 -7.14 -23.25 -16.31
CA ASP A 331 -6.09 -23.64 -17.28
C ASP A 331 -4.92 -22.64 -17.22
N VAL A 332 -3.95 -22.92 -16.35
CA VAL A 332 -2.75 -22.07 -16.14
C VAL A 332 -1.96 -21.85 -17.44
N LYS A 333 -1.82 -22.88 -18.27
CA LYS A 333 -1.04 -22.76 -19.53
C LYS A 333 -1.73 -21.81 -20.50
N ARG A 334 -3.04 -21.88 -20.59
CA ARG A 334 -3.84 -21.06 -21.50
C ARG A 334 -3.78 -19.58 -21.09
N TYR A 335 -4.12 -19.26 -19.83
CA TYR A 335 -4.12 -17.84 -19.42
C TYR A 335 -2.70 -17.27 -19.30
N ALA A 336 -1.70 -18.08 -18.90
CA ALA A 336 -0.34 -17.60 -18.82
C ALA A 336 0.22 -17.13 -20.18
N ALA A 337 -0.08 -17.86 -21.25
CA ALA A 337 0.32 -17.47 -22.60
C ALA A 337 -0.27 -16.12 -23.04
N ALA A 338 -1.49 -15.79 -22.60
CA ALA A 338 -2.22 -14.60 -23.03
C ALA A 338 -2.09 -13.41 -22.06
N MET A 339 -1.88 -13.67 -20.76
CA MET A 339 -2.10 -12.69 -19.70
C MET A 339 -0.87 -12.49 -18.79
N ILE A 340 0.09 -13.42 -18.79
CA ILE A 340 1.32 -13.30 -18.00
C ILE A 340 2.47 -12.87 -18.93
N GLY A 341 3.36 -12.05 -18.40
CA GLY A 341 4.53 -11.55 -19.13
C GLY A 341 5.58 -12.62 -19.44
N PRO A 342 6.59 -12.28 -20.24
CA PRO A 342 7.67 -13.21 -20.63
C PRO A 342 8.48 -13.71 -19.42
N ASP A 343 8.45 -13.01 -18.31
CA ASP A 343 9.08 -13.41 -17.05
C ASP A 343 8.35 -14.55 -16.33
N LYS A 344 7.17 -14.96 -16.84
CA LYS A 344 6.30 -16.03 -16.32
C LYS A 344 5.76 -15.75 -14.91
N ILE A 345 5.82 -14.51 -14.45
CA ILE A 345 5.43 -14.09 -13.10
C ILE A 345 4.40 -12.96 -13.16
N HIS A 346 4.74 -11.84 -13.80
CA HIS A 346 3.93 -10.64 -13.73
C HIS A 346 2.82 -10.61 -14.80
N PRO A 347 1.65 -10.07 -14.47
CA PRO A 347 0.58 -9.91 -15.45
C PRO A 347 1.00 -8.90 -16.52
N GLN A 348 0.66 -9.17 -17.77
CA GLN A 348 0.78 -8.17 -18.83
C GLN A 348 -0.22 -7.03 -18.53
N PRO A 349 0.20 -5.76 -18.51
CA PRO A 349 -0.69 -4.65 -18.15
C PRO A 349 -1.98 -4.59 -18.98
N ALA A 350 -1.90 -4.84 -20.30
CA ALA A 350 -3.05 -4.73 -21.21
C ALA A 350 -4.06 -5.87 -21.08
N THR A 351 -3.65 -7.05 -20.61
CA THR A 351 -4.49 -8.25 -20.55
C THR A 351 -4.66 -8.71 -19.11
N GLY A 352 -3.70 -9.41 -18.51
CA GLY A 352 -3.79 -9.92 -17.13
C GLY A 352 -4.02 -8.82 -16.10
N GLY A 353 -3.36 -7.67 -16.26
CA GLY A 353 -3.58 -6.52 -15.39
C GLY A 353 -4.98 -5.94 -15.50
N LYS A 354 -5.56 -5.93 -16.70
CA LYS A 354 -6.96 -5.53 -16.90
C LYS A 354 -7.92 -6.51 -16.21
N VAL A 355 -7.67 -7.80 -16.32
CA VAL A 355 -8.49 -8.84 -15.64
C VAL A 355 -8.48 -8.63 -14.14
N ILE A 356 -7.32 -8.37 -13.53
CA ILE A 356 -7.21 -8.09 -12.08
C ILE A 356 -8.00 -6.82 -11.71
N ALA A 357 -7.83 -5.73 -12.47
CA ALA A 357 -8.53 -4.48 -12.20
C ALA A 357 -10.05 -4.62 -12.35
N ASP A 358 -10.53 -5.32 -13.39
CA ASP A 358 -11.95 -5.59 -13.60
C ASP A 358 -12.54 -6.47 -12.49
N TYR A 359 -11.79 -7.48 -12.03
CA TYR A 359 -12.21 -8.34 -10.92
C TYR A 359 -12.38 -7.55 -9.62
N PHE A 360 -11.39 -6.74 -9.22
CA PHE A 360 -11.49 -5.91 -8.04
C PHE A 360 -12.60 -4.87 -8.13
N TYR A 361 -12.76 -4.25 -9.31
CA TYR A 361 -13.84 -3.32 -9.53
C TYR A 361 -15.21 -3.98 -9.34
N ARG A 362 -15.44 -5.13 -9.95
CA ARG A 362 -16.69 -5.90 -9.83
C ARG A 362 -16.94 -6.32 -8.39
N TRP A 363 -15.91 -6.76 -7.69
CA TRP A 363 -16.02 -7.13 -6.29
C TRP A 363 -16.36 -5.92 -5.41
N ILE A 364 -15.51 -4.89 -5.40
CA ILE A 364 -15.62 -3.77 -4.47
C ILE A 364 -16.80 -2.85 -4.82
N VAL A 365 -16.98 -2.52 -6.10
CA VAL A 365 -17.93 -1.48 -6.56
C VAL A 365 -19.27 -2.09 -6.96
N SER A 366 -19.28 -3.21 -7.69
CA SER A 366 -20.51 -3.85 -8.16
C SER A 366 -21.07 -4.89 -7.18
N GLY A 367 -20.35 -5.17 -6.09
CA GLY A 367 -20.84 -6.00 -5.00
C GLY A 367 -20.91 -7.50 -5.29
N ILE A 368 -20.20 -7.99 -6.32
CA ILE A 368 -20.18 -9.44 -6.59
C ILE A 368 -19.43 -10.19 -5.50
N ASN A 369 -19.83 -11.45 -5.26
CA ASN A 369 -19.09 -12.31 -4.35
C ASN A 369 -17.78 -12.76 -5.02
N ALA A 370 -16.64 -12.52 -4.36
CA ALA A 370 -15.30 -12.85 -4.84
C ALA A 370 -14.73 -14.15 -4.21
N ASP A 371 -15.47 -14.76 -3.28
CA ASP A 371 -15.05 -16.00 -2.58
C ASP A 371 -15.24 -17.24 -3.43
N SER A 372 -16.27 -17.26 -4.27
CA SER A 372 -16.59 -18.36 -5.15
C SER A 372 -16.20 -18.04 -6.59
N CYS A 373 -15.83 -19.07 -7.34
CA CYS A 373 -15.53 -18.93 -8.76
C CYS A 373 -16.80 -18.91 -9.65
N ASP A 374 -17.96 -18.65 -9.10
CA ASP A 374 -19.24 -18.57 -9.82
C ASP A 374 -19.46 -17.19 -10.48
N LEU A 375 -18.42 -16.66 -11.14
CA LEU A 375 -18.40 -15.32 -11.77
C LEU A 375 -18.70 -15.38 -13.27
#